data_7f9f1d986f7f20781990b471a8b470ff
#
_entry.id   7f9f1d986f7f20781990b471a8b470ff
#
_cell.length_a   1.000
_cell.length_b   1.000
_cell.length_c   1.000
_cell.angle_alpha   90.00
_cell.angle_beta   90.00
_cell.angle_gamma   90.00
#
_symmetry.space_group_name_H-M   'P 1'
#
loop_
_entity.id
_entity.type
_entity.pdbx_description
1 polymer ?
#
loop_
_entity_poly.entity_id
_entity_poly.type
_entity_poly.pdbx_seq_one_letter_code
_entity_poly.pdbx_strand_id
1 'polypeptide(L)'
;LAALLIPNALTAMQKAKQKATMKDITTISTSLADYVTDNGRCPTFDGPIDATFQGYISPFYVKVCPLNDQWGFPFSVSSGQAAGFAVRGCDFSGIDDFVVISETRDGAGDGTDFDPATPEAGMYTVASMADFANDLIMFNGNWVRAPQTRQ
;
A
#
# COMPACT_ATOMS: atom_id res chain seq x y z
N LEU A 1 -35.63 -8.53 7.54
CA LEU A 1 -34.35 -8.86 8.17
C LEU A 1 -33.26 -9.12 7.13
N ALA A 2 -33.55 -9.92 6.09
CA ALA A 2 -32.58 -10.21 5.05
C ALA A 2 -32.13 -8.94 4.32
N ALA A 3 -33.01 -7.99 4.09
CA ALA A 3 -32.68 -6.73 3.43
C ALA A 3 -31.73 -5.85 4.25
N LEU A 4 -31.71 -6.02 5.57
CA LEU A 4 -30.78 -5.30 6.45
C LEU A 4 -29.44 -6.04 6.59
N LEU A 5 -29.46 -7.37 6.59
CA LEU A 5 -28.25 -8.18 6.77
C LEU A 5 -27.33 -8.16 5.56
N ILE A 6 -27.87 -8.15 4.34
CA ILE A 6 -27.07 -8.17 3.13
C ILE A 6 -26.15 -6.94 3.01
N PRO A 7 -26.64 -5.69 3.18
CA PRO A 7 -25.74 -4.53 3.12
C PRO A 7 -24.65 -4.56 4.20
N ASN A 8 -24.99 -5.00 5.40
CA ASN A 8 -23.99 -5.11 6.49
C ASN A 8 -22.94 -6.17 6.18
N ALA A 9 -23.35 -7.29 5.60
CA ALA A 9 -22.42 -8.35 5.20
C ALA A 9 -21.46 -7.85 4.11
N LEU A 10 -21.95 -7.10 3.12
CA LEU A 10 -21.10 -6.55 2.06
C LEU A 10 -20.09 -5.55 2.62
N THR A 11 -20.52 -4.68 3.54
CA THR A 11 -19.62 -3.73 4.20
C THR A 11 -18.55 -4.47 5.01
N ALA A 12 -18.94 -5.51 5.75
CA ALA A 12 -18.02 -6.32 6.54
C ALA A 12 -16.98 -7.01 5.64
N MET A 13 -17.41 -7.51 4.49
CA MET A 13 -16.50 -8.12 3.52
C MET A 13 -15.49 -7.10 2.98
N GLN A 14 -15.93 -5.88 2.66
CA GLN A 14 -15.03 -4.84 2.18
C GLN A 14 -14.04 -4.41 3.27
N LYS A 15 -14.47 -4.30 4.51
CA LYS A 15 -13.57 -4.01 5.63
C LYS A 15 -12.52 -5.10 5.81
N ALA A 16 -12.92 -6.36 5.68
CA ALA A 16 -11.99 -7.48 5.76
C ALA A 16 -10.97 -7.43 4.62
N LYS A 17 -11.39 -7.13 3.40
CA LYS A 17 -10.48 -6.97 2.25
C LYS A 17 -9.52 -5.81 2.47
N GLN A 18 -10.00 -4.69 2.99
CA GLN A 18 -9.16 -3.53 3.26
C GLN A 18 -8.09 -3.86 4.30
N LYS A 19 -8.47 -4.49 5.41
CA LYS A 19 -7.52 -4.88 6.45
C LYS A 19 -6.49 -5.89 5.94
N ALA A 20 -6.92 -6.87 5.16
CA ALA A 20 -6.01 -7.85 4.58
C ALA A 20 -5.03 -7.20 3.59
N THR A 21 -5.51 -6.26 2.78
CA THR A 21 -4.66 -5.49 1.86
C THR A 21 -3.65 -4.65 2.63
N MET A 22 -4.06 -3.98 3.71
CA MET A 22 -3.14 -3.22 4.58
C MET A 22 -2.08 -4.12 5.19
N LYS A 23 -2.45 -5.33 5.60
CA LYS A 23 -1.49 -6.30 6.11
C LYS A 23 -0.47 -6.70 5.03
N ASP A 24 -0.92 -6.93 3.81
CA ASP A 24 -0.03 -7.26 2.71
C ASP A 24 0.92 -6.12 2.38
N ILE A 25 0.45 -4.88 2.39
CA ILE A 25 1.30 -3.69 2.20
C ILE A 25 2.35 -3.62 3.30
N THR A 26 1.96 -3.84 4.55
CA THR A 26 2.89 -3.87 5.68
C THR A 26 3.94 -4.97 5.51
N THR A 27 3.54 -6.13 5.02
CA THR A 27 4.45 -7.24 4.76
C THR A 27 5.49 -6.86 3.70
N ILE A 28 5.07 -6.27 2.60
CA ILE A 28 5.99 -5.80 1.54
C ILE A 28 6.93 -4.73 2.08
N SER A 29 6.41 -3.76 2.83
CA SER A 29 7.20 -2.68 3.40
C SER A 29 8.23 -3.17 4.40
N THR A 30 7.86 -4.11 5.26
CA THR A 30 8.79 -4.72 6.22
C THR A 30 9.90 -5.47 5.48
N SER A 31 9.57 -6.19 4.42
CA SER A 31 10.54 -6.91 3.62
C SER A 31 11.53 -5.96 2.94
N LEU A 32 11.05 -4.83 2.45
CA LEU A 32 11.92 -3.81 1.87
C LEU A 32 12.82 -3.17 2.92
N ALA A 33 12.30 -2.90 4.10
CA ALA A 33 13.10 -2.36 5.21
C ALA A 33 14.21 -3.33 5.61
N ASP A 34 13.90 -4.62 5.66
CA ASP A 34 14.90 -5.65 5.96
C ASP A 34 15.94 -5.73 4.85
N TYR A 35 15.52 -5.62 3.60
CA TYR A 35 16.44 -5.58 2.45
C TYR A 35 17.40 -4.39 2.57
N VAL A 36 16.89 -3.21 2.92
CA VAL A 36 17.73 -2.01 3.11
C VAL A 36 18.73 -2.23 4.23
N THR A 37 18.29 -2.84 5.33
CA THR A 37 19.17 -3.12 6.47
C THR A 37 20.35 -4.00 6.07
N ASP A 38 20.11 -5.00 5.23
CA ASP A 38 21.16 -5.94 4.81
C ASP A 38 22.02 -5.40 3.66
N ASN A 39 21.44 -4.60 2.75
CA ASN A 39 22.11 -4.20 1.51
C ASN A 39 22.46 -2.72 1.43
N GLY A 40 22.00 -1.91 2.37
CA GLY A 40 22.24 -0.47 2.40
C GLY A 40 21.43 0.34 1.38
N ARG A 41 20.55 -0.31 0.64
CA ARG A 41 19.69 0.34 -0.36
C ARG A 41 18.49 -0.55 -0.66
N CYS A 42 17.42 0.05 -1.20
CA CYS A 42 16.31 -0.71 -1.76
C CYS A 42 16.68 -1.30 -3.13
N PRO A 43 16.03 -2.39 -3.52
CA PRO A 43 16.10 -2.80 -4.92
C PRO A 43 15.49 -1.70 -5.79
N THR A 44 16.09 -1.42 -6.94
CA THR A 44 15.58 -0.40 -7.86
C THR A 44 14.39 -0.95 -8.63
N PHE A 45 13.22 -0.39 -8.37
CA PHE A 45 11.98 -0.84 -9.01
C PHE A 45 10.98 0.32 -9.06
N ASP A 46 10.14 0.35 -10.09
CA ASP A 46 9.08 1.34 -10.22
C ASP A 46 7.96 0.77 -11.10
N GLY A 47 6.80 0.56 -10.53
CA GLY A 47 5.63 0.09 -11.24
C GLY A 47 4.86 -1.00 -10.51
N PRO A 48 3.93 -1.67 -11.23
CA PRO A 48 3.20 -2.81 -10.66
C PRO A 48 4.14 -3.95 -10.29
N ILE A 49 3.88 -4.59 -9.16
CA ILE A 49 4.70 -5.73 -8.73
C ILE A 49 4.62 -6.86 -9.75
N ASP A 50 5.76 -7.42 -10.08
CA ASP A 50 5.88 -8.55 -10.98
C ASP A 50 6.90 -9.57 -10.44
N ALA A 51 7.22 -10.57 -11.26
CA ALA A 51 8.18 -11.61 -10.88
C ALA A 51 9.57 -11.04 -10.60
N THR A 52 9.95 -9.96 -11.26
CA THR A 52 11.23 -9.29 -11.04
C THR A 52 11.30 -8.73 -9.62
N PHE A 53 10.27 -7.99 -9.20
CA PHE A 53 10.21 -7.46 -7.85
C PHE A 53 10.16 -8.59 -6.82
N GLN A 54 9.35 -9.62 -7.06
CA GLN A 54 9.29 -10.77 -6.17
C GLN A 54 10.67 -11.38 -5.93
N GLY A 55 11.48 -11.46 -6.99
CA GLY A 55 12.82 -12.03 -6.91
C GLY A 55 13.76 -11.26 -5.98
N TYR A 56 13.52 -9.99 -5.73
CA TYR A 56 14.33 -9.20 -4.80
C TYR A 56 14.07 -9.57 -3.34
N ILE A 57 12.83 -9.84 -2.97
CA ILE A 57 12.46 -9.99 -1.56
C ILE A 57 12.01 -11.41 -1.18
N SER A 58 11.62 -12.23 -2.15
CA SER A 58 11.16 -13.60 -1.89
C SER A 58 12.22 -14.60 -2.39
N PRO A 59 12.48 -15.67 -1.67
CA PRO A 59 11.86 -16.09 -0.41
C PRO A 59 12.61 -15.62 0.86
N PHE A 60 13.68 -14.84 0.72
CA PHE A 60 14.59 -14.54 1.82
C PHE A 60 13.97 -13.60 2.87
N TYR A 61 13.38 -12.48 2.42
CA TYR A 61 12.80 -11.48 3.32
C TYR A 61 11.31 -11.73 3.58
N VAL A 62 10.64 -12.38 2.64
CA VAL A 62 9.27 -12.84 2.81
C VAL A 62 9.13 -14.17 2.06
N LYS A 63 8.42 -15.10 2.66
CA LYS A 63 8.27 -16.43 2.04
C LYS A 63 7.54 -16.34 0.70
N VAL A 64 6.43 -15.61 0.66
CA VAL A 64 5.64 -15.38 -0.54
C VAL A 64 5.28 -13.90 -0.60
N CYS A 65 5.73 -13.23 -1.66
CA CYS A 65 5.41 -11.82 -1.87
C CYS A 65 4.00 -11.69 -2.43
N PRO A 66 3.08 -10.95 -1.75
CA PRO A 66 1.76 -10.68 -2.33
C PRO A 66 1.91 -9.86 -3.61
N LEU A 67 1.24 -10.26 -4.68
CA LEU A 67 1.26 -9.52 -5.95
C LEU A 67 0.10 -8.55 -6.08
N ASN A 68 -1.08 -9.02 -5.67
CA ASN A 68 -2.33 -8.29 -5.86
C ASN A 68 -2.98 -8.00 -4.53
N ASP A 69 -3.72 -6.88 -4.50
CA ASP A 69 -4.57 -6.58 -3.35
C ASP A 69 -5.77 -7.54 -3.33
N GLN A 70 -6.62 -7.39 -2.32
CA GLN A 70 -7.75 -8.29 -2.13
C GLN A 70 -8.87 -8.08 -3.16
N TRP A 71 -8.77 -7.01 -3.97
CA TRP A 71 -9.71 -6.75 -5.07
C TRP A 71 -9.16 -7.22 -6.42
N GLY A 72 -7.96 -7.84 -6.44
CA GLY A 72 -7.37 -8.41 -7.63
C GLY A 72 -6.49 -7.48 -8.44
N PHE A 73 -6.24 -6.25 -7.97
CA PHE A 73 -5.37 -5.30 -8.65
C PHE A 73 -3.94 -5.39 -8.13
N PRO A 74 -2.92 -5.26 -9.00
CA PRO A 74 -1.54 -5.37 -8.53
C PRO A 74 -1.17 -4.20 -7.62
N PHE A 75 -0.37 -4.49 -6.59
CA PHE A 75 0.28 -3.44 -5.83
C PHE A 75 1.29 -2.71 -6.72
N SER A 76 1.45 -1.41 -6.50
CA SER A 76 2.49 -0.63 -7.14
C SER A 76 3.57 -0.33 -6.11
N VAL A 77 4.83 -0.49 -6.52
CA VAL A 77 5.98 -0.20 -5.66
C VAL A 77 6.93 0.70 -6.42
N SER A 78 7.41 1.73 -5.74
CA SER A 78 8.56 2.52 -6.21
C SER A 78 9.61 2.45 -5.12
N SER A 79 10.81 2.02 -5.47
CA SER A 79 11.88 1.82 -4.51
C SER A 79 13.24 2.02 -5.14
N GLY A 80 14.22 2.40 -4.31
CA GLY A 80 15.61 2.51 -4.77
C GLY A 80 15.85 3.59 -5.80
N GLN A 81 14.97 4.57 -5.90
CA GLN A 81 15.10 5.67 -6.85
C GLN A 81 16.01 6.76 -6.28
N ALA A 82 16.55 7.57 -7.17
CA ALA A 82 17.44 8.67 -6.78
C ALA A 82 16.70 9.76 -6.01
N ALA A 83 17.46 10.55 -5.25
CA ALA A 83 16.90 11.73 -4.57
C ALA A 83 16.20 12.63 -5.59
N GLY A 84 15.04 13.14 -5.20
CA GLY A 84 14.20 13.98 -6.05
C GLY A 84 13.14 13.22 -6.85
N PHE A 85 13.19 11.89 -6.86
CA PHE A 85 12.06 11.11 -7.39
C PHE A 85 10.85 11.32 -6.51
N ALA A 86 9.68 11.47 -7.10
CA ALA A 86 8.45 11.70 -6.37
C ALA A 86 7.31 10.88 -6.97
N VAL A 87 6.49 10.29 -6.12
CA VAL A 87 5.28 9.59 -6.52
C VAL A 87 4.21 9.80 -5.46
N ARG A 88 3.03 10.25 -5.88
CA ARG A 88 1.88 10.49 -5.03
C ARG A 88 2.21 11.40 -3.84
N GLY A 89 3.09 12.39 -4.05
CA GLY A 89 3.51 13.33 -3.01
C GLY A 89 4.61 12.83 -2.09
N CYS A 90 5.06 11.60 -2.27
CA CYS A 90 6.16 11.04 -1.49
C CYS A 90 7.48 11.35 -2.20
N ASP A 91 8.23 12.28 -1.66
CA ASP A 91 9.53 12.68 -2.21
C ASP A 91 10.64 11.80 -1.66
N PHE A 92 11.41 11.19 -2.55
CA PHE A 92 12.54 10.34 -2.17
C PHE A 92 13.76 11.19 -1.85
N SER A 93 14.38 10.89 -0.73
CA SER A 93 15.66 11.50 -0.34
C SER A 93 16.86 10.70 -0.85
N GLY A 94 16.65 9.48 -1.29
CA GLY A 94 17.70 8.61 -1.80
C GLY A 94 17.25 7.19 -2.09
N ILE A 95 18.23 6.34 -2.34
CA ILE A 95 18.02 4.97 -2.81
C ILE A 95 17.55 3.99 -1.73
N ASP A 96 17.37 4.45 -0.51
CA ASP A 96 16.84 3.65 0.59
C ASP A 96 15.36 3.92 0.87
N ASP A 97 14.72 4.80 0.12
CA ASP A 97 13.31 5.08 0.24
C ASP A 97 12.45 4.15 -0.62
N PHE A 98 11.25 3.90 -0.16
CA PHE A 98 10.30 3.07 -0.88
C PHE A 98 8.86 3.46 -0.54
N VAL A 99 7.96 3.24 -1.50
CA VAL A 99 6.52 3.44 -1.32
C VAL A 99 5.78 2.23 -1.89
N VAL A 100 4.72 1.83 -1.18
CA VAL A 100 3.84 0.73 -1.60
C VAL A 100 2.42 1.26 -1.67
N ILE A 101 1.75 1.03 -2.79
CA ILE A 101 0.43 1.58 -3.08
C ILE A 101 -0.53 0.47 -3.49
N SER A 102 -1.76 0.51 -2.97
CA SER A 102 -2.89 -0.24 -3.49
C SER A 102 -3.95 0.76 -3.98
N GLU A 103 -4.42 0.56 -5.19
CA GLU A 103 -5.52 1.36 -5.75
C GLU A 103 -6.88 0.81 -5.34
N THR A 104 -6.89 -0.20 -4.49
CA THR A 104 -8.04 -0.76 -3.81
C THR A 104 -9.19 -1.18 -4.73
N ARG A 105 -10.43 -0.94 -4.29
CA ARG A 105 -11.64 -1.51 -4.88
C ARG A 105 -11.88 -1.09 -6.32
N ASP A 106 -11.59 0.16 -6.67
CA ASP A 106 -11.86 0.67 -8.01
C ASP A 106 -10.68 0.48 -8.98
N GLY A 107 -9.51 0.08 -8.49
CA GLY A 107 -8.34 -0.12 -9.34
C GLY A 107 -7.84 1.15 -10.02
N ALA A 108 -8.15 2.30 -9.45
CA ALA A 108 -7.77 3.59 -10.01
C ALA A 108 -7.23 4.51 -8.91
N GLY A 109 -6.15 5.22 -9.21
CA GLY A 109 -5.57 6.15 -8.27
C GLY A 109 -6.51 7.30 -7.93
N ASP A 110 -6.43 7.78 -6.68
CA ASP A 110 -7.23 8.92 -6.22
C ASP A 110 -6.91 10.23 -6.95
N GLY A 111 -5.81 10.26 -7.69
CA GLY A 111 -5.43 11.42 -8.49
C GLY A 111 -4.89 12.59 -7.67
N THR A 112 -4.55 12.37 -6.41
CA THR A 112 -4.02 13.40 -5.52
C THR A 112 -2.69 12.96 -4.92
N ASP A 113 -1.92 13.96 -4.50
CA ASP A 113 -0.66 13.74 -3.78
C ASP A 113 -0.90 13.88 -2.29
N PHE A 114 -0.20 13.07 -1.53
CA PHE A 114 -0.29 13.07 -0.07
C PHE A 114 1.11 13.32 0.51
N ASP A 115 1.18 14.10 1.58
CA ASP A 115 2.45 14.51 2.15
C ASP A 115 2.81 13.62 3.34
N PRO A 116 3.94 12.88 3.28
CA PRO A 116 4.39 12.07 4.41
C PRO A 116 4.70 12.88 5.67
N ALA A 117 4.95 14.18 5.55
CA ALA A 117 5.20 15.05 6.71
C ALA A 117 3.91 15.37 7.47
N THR A 118 2.75 15.26 6.81
CA THR A 118 1.43 15.48 7.41
C THR A 118 0.51 14.30 7.13
N PRO A 119 0.85 13.10 7.66
CA PRO A 119 0.12 11.87 7.30
C PRO A 119 -1.34 11.89 7.72
N GLU A 120 -1.69 12.65 8.76
CA GLU A 120 -3.07 12.78 9.21
C GLU A 120 -3.99 13.38 8.15
N ALA A 121 -3.44 14.19 7.23
CA ALA A 121 -4.22 14.76 6.14
C ALA A 121 -4.64 13.69 5.11
N GLY A 122 -3.94 12.59 5.04
CA GLY A 122 -4.26 11.48 4.15
C GLY A 122 -5.19 10.42 4.75
N MET A 123 -5.51 10.53 6.03
CA MET A 123 -6.39 9.56 6.68
C MET A 123 -7.86 9.88 6.37
N TYR A 124 -8.68 8.85 6.27
CA TYR A 124 -10.09 9.00 5.96
C TYR A 124 -10.95 8.10 6.85
N THR A 125 -12.23 8.47 6.96
CA THR A 125 -13.21 7.69 7.70
C THR A 125 -14.01 6.83 6.72
N VAL A 126 -14.19 5.56 7.05
CA VAL A 126 -15.02 4.66 6.25
C VAL A 126 -16.46 4.78 6.74
N ALA A 127 -17.28 5.49 5.98
CA ALA A 127 -18.70 5.71 6.28
C ALA A 127 -19.64 5.02 5.29
N SER A 128 -19.16 4.72 4.07
CA SER A 128 -19.98 4.12 3.02
C SER A 128 -19.13 3.19 2.15
N MET A 129 -19.78 2.48 1.25
CA MET A 129 -19.09 1.60 0.30
C MET A 129 -18.14 2.35 -0.62
N ALA A 130 -18.43 3.62 -0.93
CA ALA A 130 -17.55 4.44 -1.77
C ALA A 130 -16.19 4.69 -1.13
N ASP A 131 -16.10 4.68 0.19
CA ASP A 131 -14.86 4.94 0.90
C ASP A 131 -13.83 3.82 0.72
N PHE A 132 -14.26 2.63 0.31
CA PHE A 132 -13.33 1.53 0.00
C PHE A 132 -12.61 1.70 -1.33
N ALA A 133 -12.97 2.70 -2.13
CA ALA A 133 -12.26 3.05 -3.34
C ALA A 133 -11.07 3.98 -3.08
N ASN A 134 -10.91 4.50 -1.87
CA ASN A 134 -9.76 5.32 -1.50
C ASN A 134 -8.49 4.49 -1.46
N ASP A 135 -7.41 5.04 -1.99
CA ASP A 135 -6.14 4.33 -2.07
C ASP A 135 -5.51 4.07 -0.69
N LEU A 136 -4.61 3.10 -0.66
CA LEU A 136 -3.77 2.81 0.50
C LEU A 136 -2.33 3.05 0.10
N ILE A 137 -1.63 3.95 0.81
CA ILE A 137 -0.25 4.33 0.51
C ILE A 137 0.58 4.26 1.77
N MET A 138 1.70 3.53 1.69
CA MET A 138 2.68 3.43 2.77
C MET A 138 4.04 3.84 2.25
N PHE A 139 4.67 4.83 2.91
CA PHE A 139 5.99 5.34 2.55
C PHE A 139 6.97 5.07 3.68
N ASN A 140 8.05 4.34 3.38
CA ASN A 140 9.08 3.98 4.36
C ASN A 140 8.51 3.31 5.63
N GLY A 141 7.46 2.51 5.45
CA GLY A 141 6.83 1.80 6.55
C GLY A 141 5.81 2.59 7.36
N ASN A 142 5.47 3.81 6.93
CA ASN A 142 4.48 4.65 7.59
C ASN A 142 3.31 4.92 6.65
N TRP A 143 2.10 4.87 7.19
CA TRP A 143 0.91 5.15 6.40
C TRP A 143 0.83 6.64 6.04
N VAL A 144 0.61 6.91 4.77
CA VAL A 144 0.41 8.26 4.23
C VAL A 144 -1.04 8.44 3.81
N ARG A 145 -1.69 7.36 3.36
CA ARG A 145 -3.10 7.33 3.00
C ARG A 145 -3.69 6.03 3.50
N ALA A 146 -4.61 6.11 4.44
CA ALA A 146 -5.23 4.92 5.02
C ALA A 146 -6.50 5.30 5.78
N PRO A 147 -7.38 4.33 6.05
CA PRO A 147 -8.52 4.60 6.93
C PRO A 147 -8.03 4.83 8.37
N GLN A 148 -8.76 5.67 9.08
CA GLN A 148 -8.52 5.84 10.51
C GLN A 148 -8.82 4.52 11.21
N THR A 149 -7.88 4.08 12.04
CA THR A 149 -7.99 2.77 12.70
C THR A 149 -8.87 2.78 13.95
N ARG A 150 -9.23 3.96 14.39
CA ARG A 150 -10.04 4.15 15.60
C ARG A 150 -11.50 4.32 15.21
N GLN A 151 -12.14 3.22 15.01
CA GLN A 151 -13.54 3.19 14.58
C GLN A 151 -14.40 2.46 15.58
#